data_b59c73d72e0dc5f4eed1b3f4b201ac94
#
_entry.id   b59c73d72e0dc5f4eed1b3f4b201ac94
#
_cell.length_a   1.000
_cell.length_b   1.000
_cell.length_c   1.000
_cell.angle_alpha   90.00
_cell.angle_beta   90.00
_cell.angle_gamma   90.00
#
_symmetry.space_group_name_H-M   'P 1'
#
loop_
_entity.id
_entity.type
_entity.pdbx_description
1 polymer ?
#
loop_
_entity_poly.entity_id
_entity_poly.type
_entity_poly.pdbx_seq_one_letter_code
_entity_poly.pdbx_strand_id
1 'polypeptide(L)'
;MNLKQILIVPLKAVPNSLVIVALVIALAGFVDASYLTIEHYQNAIPPCSIGSCETVLSSAYSTVLGIPVSLMGAIYYLIVMVGFFAYLEGKKVWILEWTLRLGTLGFLASLWFVYLQLFVLHAICVYCMGSATSSTLLFVCSIVVFSKYRAAINHPNETIQYPHN
;
A
#
# COMPACT_ATOMS: atom_id res chain seq x y z
N MET A 1 -35.89 -3.46 6.74
CA MET A 1 -34.49 -3.36 7.18
C MET A 1 -34.01 -1.95 6.86
N ASN A 2 -33.62 -1.15 7.86
CA ASN A 2 -33.36 0.28 7.70
C ASN A 2 -32.03 0.51 7.00
N LEU A 3 -31.97 1.40 6.02
CA LEU A 3 -30.77 1.71 5.21
C LEU A 3 -29.53 2.05 6.09
N LYS A 4 -29.74 2.62 7.28
CA LYS A 4 -28.72 2.86 8.30
C LYS A 4 -28.10 1.59 8.87
N GLN A 5 -28.85 0.49 8.99
CA GLN A 5 -28.32 -0.78 9.49
C GLN A 5 -27.42 -1.47 8.46
N ILE A 6 -27.73 -1.35 7.17
CA ILE A 6 -26.91 -1.90 6.09
C ILE A 6 -25.55 -1.21 6.01
N LEU A 7 -25.47 0.08 6.38
CA LEU A 7 -24.23 0.87 6.39
C LEU A 7 -23.35 0.68 7.63
N ILE A 8 -23.91 0.24 8.75
CA ILE A 8 -23.21 0.15 10.05
C ILE A 8 -22.58 -1.25 10.29
N VAL A 9 -23.25 -2.31 9.81
CA VAL A 9 -22.78 -3.70 10.00
C VAL A 9 -21.39 -3.97 9.42
N PRO A 10 -21.04 -3.53 8.21
CA PRO A 10 -19.71 -3.80 7.64
C PRO A 10 -18.56 -3.05 8.32
N LEU A 11 -18.85 -1.94 9.00
CA LEU A 11 -17.83 -1.09 9.65
C LEU A 11 -17.24 -1.74 10.92
N LYS A 12 -18.02 -2.59 11.61
CA LYS A 12 -17.59 -3.28 12.84
C LYS A 12 -16.76 -4.54 12.54
N ALA A 13 -16.81 -5.03 11.29
CA ALA A 13 -16.13 -6.26 10.88
C ALA A 13 -14.63 -6.07 10.56
N VAL A 14 -14.19 -4.85 10.30
CA VAL A 14 -12.77 -4.57 10.03
C VAL A 14 -12.11 -4.10 11.32
N PRO A 15 -11.21 -4.90 11.92
CA PRO A 15 -10.52 -4.50 13.14
C PRO A 15 -9.58 -3.31 12.87
N ASN A 16 -9.65 -2.30 13.73
CA ASN A 16 -8.78 -1.11 13.62
C ASN A 16 -7.29 -1.48 13.62
N SER A 17 -6.91 -2.55 14.32
CA SER A 17 -5.53 -3.04 14.37
C SER A 17 -4.98 -3.38 12.98
N LEU A 18 -5.78 -4.00 12.12
CA LEU A 18 -5.35 -4.33 10.76
C LEU A 18 -5.12 -3.07 9.91
N VAL A 19 -5.99 -2.06 10.08
CA VAL A 19 -5.84 -0.77 9.39
C VAL A 19 -4.61 -0.01 9.90
N ILE A 20 -4.34 -0.07 11.20
CA ILE A 20 -3.14 0.53 11.81
C ILE A 20 -1.87 -0.16 11.29
N VAL A 21 -1.85 -1.48 11.19
CA VAL A 21 -0.72 -2.22 10.62
C VAL A 21 -0.49 -1.80 9.16
N ALA A 22 -1.54 -1.71 8.35
CA ALA A 22 -1.43 -1.23 6.97
C ALA A 22 -0.92 0.22 6.90
N LEU A 23 -1.33 1.09 7.84
CA LEU A 23 -0.84 2.46 7.93
C LEU A 23 0.68 2.51 8.23
N VAL A 24 1.16 1.67 9.16
CA VAL A 24 2.59 1.58 9.49
C VAL A 24 3.40 1.08 8.29
N ILE A 25 2.90 0.07 7.56
CA ILE A 25 3.55 -0.43 6.34
C ILE A 25 3.59 0.67 5.27
N ALA A 26 2.49 1.40 5.07
CA ALA A 26 2.45 2.51 4.12
C ALA A 26 3.41 3.64 4.50
N LEU A 27 3.57 3.94 5.79
CA LEU A 27 4.54 4.92 6.29
C LEU A 27 5.98 4.47 5.99
N ALA A 28 6.30 3.20 6.21
CA ALA A 28 7.63 2.68 5.89
C ALA A 28 7.93 2.79 4.38
N GLY A 29 6.99 2.42 3.51
CA GLY A 29 7.12 2.59 2.06
C GLY A 29 7.22 4.06 1.63
N PHE A 30 6.49 4.95 2.29
CA PHE A 30 6.56 6.39 2.04
C PHE A 30 7.94 6.96 2.37
N VAL A 31 8.52 6.59 3.52
CA VAL A 31 9.86 7.03 3.94
C VAL A 31 10.91 6.53 2.95
N ASP A 32 10.87 5.26 2.57
CA ASP A 32 11.78 4.65 1.60
C ASP A 32 11.70 5.36 0.24
N ALA A 33 10.51 5.52 -0.32
CA ALA A 33 10.30 6.18 -1.62
C ALA A 33 10.67 7.67 -1.59
N SER A 34 10.43 8.37 -0.47
CA SER A 34 10.82 9.77 -0.28
C SER A 34 12.33 9.92 -0.22
N TYR A 35 13.01 9.01 0.49
CA TYR A 35 14.47 8.98 0.55
C TYR A 35 15.08 8.84 -0.85
N LEU A 36 14.64 7.85 -1.62
CA LEU A 36 15.10 7.66 -3.02
C LEU A 36 14.78 8.88 -3.91
N THR A 37 13.68 9.57 -3.66
CA THR A 37 13.32 10.77 -4.41
C THR A 37 14.29 11.90 -4.12
N ILE A 38 14.65 12.11 -2.86
CA ILE A 38 15.64 13.13 -2.45
C ILE A 38 17.00 12.84 -3.07
N GLU A 39 17.49 11.60 -2.98
CA GLU A 39 18.76 11.17 -3.59
C GLU A 39 18.76 11.42 -5.10
N HIS A 40 17.65 11.11 -5.77
CA HIS A 40 17.53 11.35 -7.22
C HIS A 40 17.70 12.83 -7.59
N TYR A 41 17.04 13.75 -6.86
CA TYR A 41 17.16 15.19 -7.13
C TYR A 41 18.52 15.78 -6.72
N GLN A 42 19.22 15.16 -5.80
CA GLN A 42 20.58 15.54 -5.42
C GLN A 42 21.64 14.96 -6.36
N ASN A 43 21.26 14.16 -7.35
CA ASN A 43 22.16 13.38 -8.20
C ASN A 43 23.12 12.52 -7.37
N ALA A 44 22.67 12.08 -6.20
CA ALA A 44 23.39 11.19 -5.32
C ALA A 44 22.90 9.75 -5.48
N ILE A 45 23.79 8.79 -5.24
CA ILE A 45 23.46 7.38 -5.26
C ILE A 45 23.46 6.91 -3.82
N PRO A 46 22.34 6.36 -3.32
CA PRO A 46 22.28 5.89 -1.94
C PRO A 46 23.28 4.75 -1.73
N PRO A 47 23.92 4.67 -0.54
CA PRO A 47 24.84 3.60 -0.23
C PRO A 47 24.14 2.24 -0.25
N CYS A 48 24.52 1.37 -1.17
CA CYS A 48 24.03 0.00 -1.28
C CYS A 48 25.06 -0.98 -0.75
N SER A 49 24.75 -1.62 0.38
CA SER A 49 25.57 -2.67 0.95
C SER A 49 25.47 -3.98 0.19
N ILE A 50 24.34 -4.21 -0.49
CA ILE A 50 24.04 -5.42 -1.24
C ILE A 50 23.28 -5.01 -2.51
N GLY A 51 23.75 -5.48 -3.68
CA GLY A 51 23.10 -5.24 -4.96
C GLY A 51 23.76 -4.11 -5.77
N SER A 52 23.09 -3.71 -6.86
CA SER A 52 23.56 -2.72 -7.82
C SER A 52 22.55 -1.57 -7.93
N CYS A 53 22.33 -0.84 -6.82
CA CYS A 53 21.37 0.28 -6.81
C CYS A 53 21.71 1.33 -7.84
N GLU A 54 23.01 1.62 -8.06
CA GLU A 54 23.45 2.56 -9.07
C GLU A 54 22.88 2.20 -10.46
N THR A 55 23.03 0.95 -10.88
CA THR A 55 22.56 0.47 -12.19
C THR A 55 21.05 0.64 -12.33
N VAL A 56 20.28 0.37 -11.26
CA VAL A 56 18.82 0.47 -11.30
C VAL A 56 18.37 1.92 -11.28
N LEU A 57 18.94 2.74 -10.39
CA LEU A 57 18.52 4.13 -10.19
C LEU A 57 18.98 5.08 -11.30
N SER A 58 20.07 4.75 -12.02
CA SER A 58 20.54 5.49 -13.20
C SER A 58 19.98 4.97 -14.53
N SER A 59 19.19 3.90 -14.51
CA SER A 59 18.61 3.31 -15.71
C SER A 59 17.55 4.21 -16.34
N ALA A 60 17.27 4.02 -17.63
CA ALA A 60 16.18 4.70 -18.32
C ALA A 60 14.78 4.41 -17.71
N TYR A 61 14.66 3.33 -16.91
CA TYR A 61 13.43 2.93 -16.22
C TYR A 61 13.26 3.62 -14.87
N SER A 62 14.25 4.36 -14.37
CA SER A 62 14.15 5.10 -13.11
C SER A 62 13.27 6.34 -13.20
N THR A 63 12.97 6.79 -14.42
CA THR A 63 12.10 7.93 -14.70
C THR A 63 11.05 7.58 -15.75
N VAL A 64 9.83 8.09 -15.57
CA VAL A 64 8.72 7.98 -16.51
C VAL A 64 8.29 9.40 -16.88
N LEU A 65 8.40 9.76 -18.16
CA LEU A 65 8.11 11.12 -18.65
C LEU A 65 8.89 12.22 -17.91
N GLY A 66 10.13 11.92 -17.48
CA GLY A 66 10.96 12.85 -16.72
C GLY A 66 10.65 12.94 -15.22
N ILE A 67 9.67 12.16 -14.72
CA ILE A 67 9.32 12.11 -13.31
C ILE A 67 9.98 10.87 -12.68
N PRO A 68 10.71 11.00 -11.56
CA PRO A 68 11.28 9.85 -10.86
C PRO A 68 10.20 8.86 -10.41
N VAL A 69 10.42 7.57 -10.66
CA VAL A 69 9.50 6.51 -10.21
C VAL A 69 9.37 6.50 -8.68
N SER A 70 10.45 6.83 -7.97
CA SER A 70 10.43 6.99 -6.51
C SER A 70 9.44 8.07 -6.04
N LEU A 71 9.35 9.20 -6.75
CA LEU A 71 8.37 10.26 -6.46
C LEU A 71 6.93 9.77 -6.66
N MET A 72 6.69 9.03 -7.76
CA MET A 72 5.38 8.41 -7.98
C MET A 72 5.02 7.42 -6.86
N GLY A 73 5.99 6.65 -6.39
CA GLY A 73 5.87 5.76 -5.23
C GLY A 73 5.54 6.53 -3.94
N ALA A 74 6.24 7.62 -3.67
CA ALA A 74 5.98 8.46 -2.49
C ALA A 74 4.55 9.04 -2.51
N ILE A 75 4.10 9.55 -3.65
CA ILE A 75 2.72 10.05 -3.81
C ILE A 75 1.70 8.91 -3.60
N TYR A 76 1.96 7.74 -4.16
CA TYR A 76 1.12 6.55 -3.96
C TYR A 76 0.97 6.20 -2.48
N TYR A 77 2.08 6.06 -1.73
CA TYR A 77 2.04 5.74 -0.31
C TYR A 77 1.35 6.84 0.50
N LEU A 78 1.55 8.12 0.15
CA LEU A 78 0.87 9.24 0.81
C LEU A 78 -0.65 9.15 0.64
N ILE A 79 -1.13 8.86 -0.57
CA ILE A 79 -2.56 8.70 -0.84
C ILE A 79 -3.13 7.52 -0.05
N VAL A 80 -2.42 6.40 0.01
CA VAL A 80 -2.82 5.21 0.78
C VAL A 80 -2.89 5.53 2.28
N MET A 81 -1.89 6.26 2.82
CA MET A 81 -1.89 6.70 4.22
C MET A 81 -3.08 7.60 4.55
N VAL A 82 -3.31 8.62 3.72
CA VAL A 82 -4.46 9.54 3.89
C VAL A 82 -5.78 8.77 3.82
N GLY A 83 -5.89 7.80 2.92
CA GLY A 83 -7.06 6.93 2.79
C GLY A 83 -7.33 6.10 4.05
N PHE A 84 -6.31 5.43 4.59
CA PHE A 84 -6.47 4.66 5.83
C PHE A 84 -6.75 5.55 7.04
N PHE A 85 -6.09 6.71 7.15
CA PHE A 85 -6.34 7.66 8.21
C PHE A 85 -7.78 8.21 8.16
N ALA A 86 -8.23 8.65 6.99
CA ALA A 86 -9.60 9.14 6.79
C ALA A 86 -10.65 8.04 7.07
N TYR A 87 -10.32 6.76 6.80
CA TYR A 87 -11.18 5.66 7.19
C TYR A 87 -11.24 5.50 8.71
N LEU A 88 -10.13 5.60 9.43
CA LEU A 88 -10.11 5.48 10.89
C LEU A 88 -10.96 6.55 11.58
N GLU A 89 -10.96 7.79 11.06
CA GLU A 89 -11.78 8.88 11.60
C GLU A 89 -13.25 8.78 11.19
N GLY A 90 -13.51 8.66 9.90
CA GLY A 90 -14.85 8.77 9.33
C GLY A 90 -15.60 7.45 9.19
N LYS A 91 -14.93 6.30 9.31
CA LYS A 91 -15.48 4.94 9.10
C LYS A 91 -16.29 4.79 7.81
N LYS A 92 -15.96 5.58 6.78
CA LYS A 92 -16.66 5.53 5.50
C LYS A 92 -16.13 4.37 4.65
N VAL A 93 -16.98 3.41 4.37
CA VAL A 93 -16.66 2.20 3.58
C VAL A 93 -16.13 2.54 2.19
N TRP A 94 -16.66 3.56 1.55
CA TRP A 94 -16.21 4.02 0.23
C TRP A 94 -14.72 4.38 0.20
N ILE A 95 -14.23 5.08 1.24
CA ILE A 95 -12.82 5.45 1.34
C ILE A 95 -11.96 4.19 1.48
N LEU A 96 -12.37 3.24 2.31
CA LEU A 96 -11.68 1.97 2.47
C LEU A 96 -11.60 1.21 1.15
N GLU A 97 -12.70 1.09 0.43
CA GLU A 97 -12.77 0.37 -0.84
C GLU A 97 -11.81 0.95 -1.90
N TRP A 98 -11.77 2.28 -2.04
CA TRP A 98 -10.82 2.94 -2.94
C TRP A 98 -9.37 2.73 -2.52
N THR A 99 -9.08 2.82 -1.21
CA THR A 99 -7.73 2.60 -0.68
C THR A 99 -7.27 1.16 -0.94
N LEU A 100 -8.17 0.17 -0.79
CA LEU A 100 -7.86 -1.22 -1.07
C LEU A 100 -7.58 -1.48 -2.57
N ARG A 101 -8.32 -0.82 -3.46
CA ARG A 101 -8.06 -0.90 -4.92
C ARG A 101 -6.70 -0.31 -5.28
N LEU A 102 -6.30 0.77 -4.64
CA LEU A 102 -4.95 1.33 -4.80
C LEU A 102 -3.85 0.34 -4.38
N GLY A 103 -4.08 -0.46 -3.33
CA GLY A 103 -3.17 -1.54 -2.93
C GLY A 103 -2.91 -2.55 -4.06
N THR A 104 -3.93 -2.89 -4.83
CA THR A 104 -3.80 -3.77 -6.01
C THR A 104 -2.96 -3.12 -7.11
N LEU A 105 -3.17 -1.84 -7.39
CA LEU A 105 -2.38 -1.10 -8.39
C LEU A 105 -0.91 -1.00 -7.98
N GLY A 106 -0.63 -0.72 -6.71
CA GLY A 106 0.74 -0.69 -6.19
C GLY A 106 1.46 -2.03 -6.31
N PHE A 107 0.75 -3.13 -6.02
CA PHE A 107 1.29 -4.49 -6.18
C PHE A 107 1.63 -4.81 -7.65
N LEU A 108 0.74 -4.49 -8.59
CA LEU A 108 0.98 -4.70 -10.02
C LEU A 108 2.18 -3.87 -10.53
N ALA A 109 2.28 -2.62 -10.11
CA ALA A 109 3.43 -1.78 -10.42
C ALA A 109 4.73 -2.37 -9.84
N SER A 110 4.71 -2.86 -8.60
CA SER A 110 5.87 -3.51 -7.98
C SER A 110 6.30 -4.77 -8.72
N LEU A 111 5.37 -5.61 -9.16
CA LEU A 111 5.69 -6.78 -9.99
C LEU A 111 6.39 -6.38 -11.28
N TRP A 112 5.94 -5.31 -11.93
CA TRP A 112 6.56 -4.80 -13.13
C TRP A 112 8.00 -4.34 -12.87
N PHE A 113 8.24 -3.55 -11.82
CA PHE A 113 9.59 -3.08 -11.50
C PHE A 113 10.52 -4.20 -11.02
N VAL A 114 10.03 -5.19 -10.30
CA VAL A 114 10.81 -6.39 -9.94
C VAL A 114 11.19 -7.18 -11.20
N TYR A 115 10.25 -7.34 -12.14
CA TYR A 115 10.53 -7.96 -13.42
C TYR A 115 11.64 -7.23 -14.18
N LEU A 116 11.58 -5.90 -14.27
CA LEU A 116 12.62 -5.10 -14.92
C LEU A 116 14.00 -5.30 -14.27
N GLN A 117 14.06 -5.34 -12.94
CA GLN A 117 15.31 -5.53 -12.22
C GLN A 117 15.93 -6.91 -12.49
N LEU A 118 15.11 -7.98 -12.50
CA LEU A 118 15.60 -9.34 -12.62
C LEU A 118 15.91 -9.74 -14.07
N PHE A 119 15.06 -9.34 -15.03
CA PHE A 119 15.12 -9.87 -16.40
C PHE A 119 15.65 -8.86 -17.43
N VAL A 120 15.60 -7.56 -17.14
CA VAL A 120 16.05 -6.53 -18.09
C VAL A 120 17.36 -5.90 -17.64
N LEU A 121 17.45 -5.49 -16.38
CA LEU A 121 18.63 -4.81 -15.85
C LEU A 121 19.66 -5.79 -15.28
N HIS A 122 19.25 -7.02 -14.95
CA HIS A 122 20.07 -8.01 -14.24
C HIS A 122 20.76 -7.41 -13.00
N ALA A 123 20.08 -6.50 -12.32
CA ALA A 123 20.58 -5.73 -11.19
C ALA A 123 19.47 -5.56 -10.16
N ILE A 124 19.79 -5.75 -8.88
CA ILE A 124 18.84 -5.67 -7.76
C ILE A 124 19.15 -4.43 -6.94
N CYS A 125 18.12 -3.61 -6.68
CA CYS A 125 18.17 -2.48 -5.77
C CYS A 125 17.46 -2.85 -4.46
N VAL A 126 18.17 -2.80 -3.32
CA VAL A 126 17.62 -3.18 -2.00
C VAL A 126 16.45 -2.28 -1.60
N TYR A 127 16.54 -0.99 -1.83
CA TYR A 127 15.47 -0.03 -1.55
C TYR A 127 14.22 -0.31 -2.40
N CYS A 128 14.41 -0.57 -3.70
CA CYS A 128 13.29 -0.93 -4.58
C CYS A 128 12.62 -2.25 -4.16
N MET A 129 13.41 -3.22 -3.67
CA MET A 129 12.87 -4.46 -3.11
C MET A 129 12.13 -4.21 -1.80
N GLY A 130 12.60 -3.29 -0.97
CA GLY A 130 11.90 -2.82 0.23
C GLY A 130 10.54 -2.23 -0.09
N SER A 131 10.49 -1.33 -1.08
CA SER A 131 9.24 -0.76 -1.58
C SER A 131 8.30 -1.82 -2.18
N ALA A 132 8.83 -2.78 -2.95
CA ALA A 132 8.04 -3.89 -3.49
C ALA A 132 7.48 -4.79 -2.38
N THR A 133 8.25 -5.03 -1.32
CA THR A 133 7.80 -5.81 -0.16
C THR A 133 6.67 -5.08 0.57
N SER A 134 6.81 -3.79 0.86
CA SER A 134 5.78 -3.01 1.55
C SER A 134 4.48 -2.94 0.73
N SER A 135 4.57 -2.76 -0.59
CA SER A 135 3.38 -2.74 -1.45
C SER A 135 2.71 -4.13 -1.55
N THR A 136 3.48 -5.22 -1.54
CA THR A 136 2.96 -6.59 -1.46
C THR A 136 2.23 -6.83 -0.14
N LEU A 137 2.79 -6.39 0.98
CA LEU A 137 2.15 -6.49 2.29
C LEU A 137 0.85 -5.69 2.35
N LEU A 138 0.82 -4.48 1.77
CA LEU A 138 -0.41 -3.69 1.64
C LEU A 138 -1.46 -4.40 0.80
N PHE A 139 -1.08 -5.05 -0.28
CA PHE A 139 -1.98 -5.85 -1.10
C PHE A 139 -2.58 -7.04 -0.32
N VAL A 140 -1.75 -7.78 0.43
CA VAL A 140 -2.22 -8.87 1.30
C VAL A 140 -3.18 -8.34 2.37
N CYS A 141 -2.84 -7.23 3.04
CA CYS A 141 -3.74 -6.58 3.97
C CYS A 141 -5.08 -6.19 3.31
N SER A 142 -5.03 -5.70 2.08
CA SER A 142 -6.22 -5.34 1.31
C SER A 142 -7.14 -6.54 1.05
N ILE A 143 -6.57 -7.70 0.67
CA ILE A 143 -7.33 -8.94 0.48
C ILE A 143 -7.99 -9.38 1.80
N VAL A 144 -7.25 -9.37 2.91
CA VAL A 144 -7.76 -9.78 4.22
C VAL A 144 -8.89 -8.87 4.70
N VAL A 145 -8.72 -7.55 4.55
CA VAL A 145 -9.76 -6.56 4.88
C VAL A 145 -10.99 -6.77 4.02
N PHE A 146 -10.83 -6.95 2.72
CA PHE A 146 -11.94 -7.14 1.79
C PHE A 146 -12.69 -8.46 2.05
N SER A 147 -12.00 -9.54 2.37
CA SER A 147 -12.63 -10.83 2.70
C SER A 147 -13.47 -10.73 4.00
N LYS A 148 -12.93 -10.07 5.03
CA LYS A 148 -13.68 -9.82 6.28
C LYS A 148 -14.90 -8.93 6.05
N TYR A 149 -14.77 -7.90 5.23
CA TYR A 149 -15.87 -7.03 4.84
C TYR A 149 -16.98 -7.80 4.11
N ARG A 150 -16.62 -8.64 3.12
CA ARG A 150 -17.59 -9.50 2.41
C ARG A 150 -18.27 -10.52 3.32
N ALA A 151 -17.52 -11.16 4.22
CA ALA A 151 -18.08 -12.10 5.18
C ALA A 151 -19.15 -11.46 6.07
N ALA A 152 -18.88 -10.22 6.53
CA ALA A 152 -19.83 -9.48 7.36
C ALA A 152 -21.11 -9.06 6.62
N ILE A 153 -21.04 -8.83 5.31
CA ILE A 153 -22.24 -8.54 4.49
C ILE A 153 -23.07 -9.81 4.29
N ASN A 154 -22.43 -10.96 4.08
CA ASN A 154 -23.11 -12.21 3.75
C ASN A 154 -23.71 -12.90 5.00
N HIS A 155 -23.16 -12.65 6.19
CA HIS A 155 -23.61 -13.25 7.48
C HIS A 155 -23.90 -12.18 8.55
N PRO A 156 -24.91 -11.32 8.35
CA PRO A 156 -25.20 -10.22 9.26
C PRO A 156 -25.63 -10.70 10.67
N ASN A 157 -26.12 -11.92 10.80
CA ASN A 157 -26.65 -12.46 12.07
C ASN A 157 -25.60 -13.06 13.01
N GLU A 158 -24.41 -13.45 12.52
CA GLU A 158 -23.35 -14.03 13.35
C GLU A 158 -22.47 -12.96 14.02
N THR A 159 -22.47 -11.74 13.51
CA THR A 159 -21.64 -10.64 14.04
C THR A 159 -22.32 -9.81 15.14
N ILE A 160 -23.60 -10.07 15.42
CA ILE A 160 -24.38 -9.40 16.48
C ILE A 160 -24.56 -10.36 17.65
N GLN A 161 -23.48 -10.78 18.28
CA GLN A 161 -23.57 -11.29 19.65
C GLN A 161 -23.61 -10.08 20.60
N TYR A 162 -24.81 -9.67 20.98
CA TYR A 162 -24.99 -8.81 22.14
C TYR A 162 -24.57 -9.61 23.40
N PRO A 163 -23.68 -9.08 24.25
CA PRO A 163 -23.53 -9.64 25.56
C PRO A 163 -24.88 -9.45 26.30
N HIS A 164 -25.58 -10.54 26.54
CA HIS A 164 -26.68 -10.56 27.50
C HIS A 164 -26.09 -10.30 28.90
N ASN A 165 -26.35 -9.12 29.44
CA ASN A 165 -26.38 -8.84 30.88
C ASN A 165 -27.80 -8.45 31.22
#